data_ca8463ca0ace0be814558786c3f52e61
#
_entry.id   ca8463ca0ace0be814558786c3f52e61
#
_cell.length_a   1.000
_cell.length_b   1.000
_cell.length_c   1.000
_cell.angle_alpha   90.00
_cell.angle_beta   90.00
_cell.angle_gamma   90.00
#
_symmetry.space_group_name_H-M   'P 1'
#
loop_
_entity.id
_entity.type
_entity.pdbx_description
1 polymer ?
#
loop_
_entity_poly.entity_id
_entity_poly.type
_entity_poly.pdbx_seq_one_letter_code
_entity_poly.pdbx_strand_id
1 'polypeptide(L)'
;MAATFRPSRRFFLKQATTGALALGLLPLVGCAAPAWGAEAKGAAAGAAGAAAAKPKKPLVVYFSHSGNTRKLAEIIHKKVGGDILEIEAATPYPSEYQATVDQAKKEQQENARPAVKTKIANPDDYGVIFLGYPNWWSSMPMPVWTFVEQNKLDGHTIAPFDTHGGGGLGHSVDDLRKLVPHSRVLKALAVRGTAAGGAEKDVEKWLESLGNALTMTTTGNPAIYPDGAY
;
A
#
# COMPACT_ATOMS: atom_id res chain seq x y z
N MET A 1 32.34 -35.89 20.09
CA MET A 1 33.27 -34.87 19.56
C MET A 1 32.45 -33.70 19.12
N ALA A 2 32.44 -32.62 19.90
CA ALA A 2 31.70 -31.42 19.66
C ALA A 2 32.60 -30.37 19.01
N ALA A 3 32.25 -29.87 17.85
CA ALA A 3 32.97 -28.79 17.18
C ALA A 3 32.14 -27.49 17.35
N THR A 4 32.62 -26.61 18.20
CA THR A 4 32.13 -25.26 18.45
C THR A 4 32.66 -24.33 17.36
N PHE A 5 31.75 -23.75 16.58
CA PHE A 5 32.09 -22.71 15.61
C PHE A 5 31.89 -21.32 16.24
N ARG A 6 32.98 -20.56 16.39
CA ARG A 6 32.97 -19.14 16.83
C ARG A 6 33.04 -18.21 15.63
N PRO A 7 32.18 -17.21 15.48
CA PRO A 7 32.37 -16.19 14.47
C PRO A 7 33.32 -15.08 14.96
N SER A 8 34.30 -14.77 14.12
CA SER A 8 35.29 -13.72 14.30
C SER A 8 34.70 -12.34 14.01
N ARG A 9 34.83 -11.44 14.98
CA ARG A 9 34.56 -10.01 14.82
C ARG A 9 35.74 -9.38 14.09
N ARG A 10 35.51 -8.78 12.93
CA ARG A 10 36.45 -7.84 12.33
C ARG A 10 35.92 -6.41 12.49
N PHE A 11 36.58 -5.68 13.36
CA PHE A 11 36.58 -4.24 13.49
C PHE A 11 37.04 -3.59 12.18
N PHE A 12 36.31 -2.61 11.67
CA PHE A 12 36.87 -1.64 10.74
C PHE A 12 36.94 -0.26 11.42
N LEU A 13 38.18 0.20 11.50
CA LEU A 13 38.64 1.41 12.14
C LEU A 13 38.34 2.64 11.29
N LYS A 14 37.99 3.71 11.96
CA LYS A 14 37.82 5.08 11.45
C LYS A 14 39.09 5.59 10.77
N GLN A 15 38.93 6.32 9.67
CA GLN A 15 39.90 7.35 9.30
C GLN A 15 39.23 8.72 9.29
N ALA A 16 39.71 9.58 10.18
CA ALA A 16 39.47 11.00 10.18
C ALA A 16 40.56 11.67 9.35
N THR A 17 40.18 12.53 8.44
CA THR A 17 41.13 13.46 7.80
C THR A 17 40.75 14.90 8.15
N THR A 18 41.64 15.50 8.88
CA THR A 18 41.74 16.91 9.24
C THR A 18 42.33 17.72 8.07
N GLY A 19 41.82 18.87 7.79
CA GLY A 19 42.41 19.81 6.82
C GLY A 19 41.69 21.14 6.89
N ALA A 20 42.17 21.98 7.64
CA ALA A 20 43.00 23.20 7.54
C ALA A 20 42.21 24.46 7.19
N LEU A 21 42.22 25.38 8.18
CA LEU A 21 41.84 26.78 8.09
C LEU A 21 42.72 27.54 7.10
N ALA A 22 42.12 28.45 6.33
CA ALA A 22 42.82 29.60 5.74
C ALA A 22 42.00 30.87 6.00
N LEU A 23 42.56 31.73 6.86
CA LEU A 23 42.17 33.12 7.02
C LEU A 23 42.69 33.93 5.81
N GLY A 24 41.87 34.74 5.25
CA GLY A 24 42.24 35.74 4.22
C GLY A 24 41.54 37.05 4.49
N LEU A 25 42.36 38.07 4.77
CA LEU A 25 42.04 39.44 5.19
C LEU A 25 41.25 40.23 4.14
N LEU A 26 40.39 41.12 4.66
CA LEU A 26 39.78 42.27 3.99
C LEU A 26 40.84 43.34 3.59
N PRO A 27 40.54 44.19 2.60
CA PRO A 27 40.55 45.63 2.89
C PRO A 27 39.25 46.35 2.48
N LEU A 28 38.88 47.28 3.35
CA LEU A 28 37.94 48.36 3.16
C LEU A 28 38.57 49.46 2.28
N VAL A 29 37.81 50.08 1.40
CA VAL A 29 37.80 51.48 0.91
C VAL A 29 36.67 51.53 -0.12
N GLY A 30 35.62 52.32 -0.13
CA GLY A 30 35.39 53.69 0.24
C GLY A 30 34.43 54.31 -0.76
N CYS A 31 33.31 54.87 -0.27
CA CYS A 31 32.50 55.96 -0.80
C CYS A 31 32.08 56.02 -2.27
N ALA A 32 30.80 56.06 -2.56
CA ALA A 32 30.00 57.21 -3.01
C ALA A 32 28.70 56.72 -3.68
N ALA A 33 27.58 57.21 -3.19
CA ALA A 33 26.30 57.17 -3.95
C ALA A 33 26.30 58.36 -4.94
N PRO A 34 25.55 58.28 -6.05
CA PRO A 34 24.21 58.85 -5.99
C PRO A 34 23.12 58.01 -6.73
N ALA A 35 21.93 58.34 -6.30
CA ALA A 35 20.64 57.86 -6.75
C ALA A 35 20.39 58.06 -8.26
N TRP A 36 19.49 57.23 -8.76
CA TRP A 36 18.24 57.53 -9.51
C TRP A 36 17.91 56.44 -10.52
N GLY A 37 16.74 55.89 -10.33
CA GLY A 37 15.86 55.46 -11.39
C GLY A 37 16.25 54.21 -12.17
N ALA A 38 15.81 53.06 -11.71
CA ALA A 38 15.52 51.94 -12.63
C ALA A 38 14.33 51.17 -12.11
N GLU A 39 13.32 51.15 -12.94
CA GLU A 39 12.06 50.44 -12.82
C GLU A 39 12.27 48.98 -12.39
N ALA A 40 11.59 48.59 -11.31
CA ALA A 40 11.44 47.17 -10.97
C ALA A 40 10.56 46.52 -12.01
N LYS A 41 11.16 45.92 -13.03
CA LYS A 41 10.50 44.90 -13.83
C LYS A 41 10.27 43.72 -12.93
N GLY A 42 9.01 43.58 -12.51
CA GLY A 42 8.52 42.41 -11.78
C GLY A 42 8.89 41.13 -12.54
N ALA A 43 9.80 40.37 -11.96
CA ALA A 43 9.97 38.99 -12.32
C ALA A 43 8.69 38.27 -11.91
N ALA A 44 7.78 38.10 -12.87
CA ALA A 44 6.71 37.13 -12.77
C ALA A 44 7.39 35.78 -12.62
N ALA A 45 7.51 35.30 -11.37
CA ALA A 45 7.81 33.94 -11.07
C ALA A 45 6.68 33.12 -11.73
N GLY A 46 7.03 32.47 -12.82
CA GLY A 46 6.12 31.58 -13.53
C GLY A 46 5.59 30.56 -12.54
N ALA A 47 4.31 30.67 -12.25
CA ALA A 47 3.56 29.56 -11.69
C ALA A 47 3.72 28.40 -12.70
N ALA A 48 4.67 27.51 -12.40
CA ALA A 48 4.76 26.24 -13.06
C ALA A 48 3.38 25.60 -12.90
N GLY A 49 2.61 25.56 -13.97
CA GLY A 49 1.29 24.99 -13.99
C GLY A 49 1.40 23.57 -13.48
N ALA A 50 0.82 23.32 -12.31
CA ALA A 50 0.57 21.97 -11.86
C ALA A 50 -0.28 21.33 -12.96
N ALA A 51 0.35 20.49 -13.76
CA ALA A 51 -0.36 19.67 -14.76
C ALA A 51 -1.47 18.97 -13.98
N ALA A 52 -2.71 19.24 -14.34
CA ALA A 52 -3.87 18.65 -13.69
C ALA A 52 -3.69 17.13 -13.72
N ALA A 53 -3.42 16.55 -12.55
CA ALA A 53 -3.21 15.12 -12.43
C ALA A 53 -4.45 14.43 -13.01
N LYS A 54 -4.26 13.51 -13.94
CA LYS A 54 -5.35 12.71 -14.49
C LYS A 54 -6.14 12.08 -13.34
N PRO A 55 -7.47 12.06 -13.37
CA PRO A 55 -8.28 11.43 -12.36
C PRO A 55 -7.86 9.95 -12.26
N LYS A 56 -7.42 9.56 -11.06
CA LYS A 56 -6.98 8.19 -10.80
C LYS A 56 -8.19 7.27 -10.76
N LYS A 57 -8.14 6.17 -11.51
CA LYS A 57 -9.20 5.15 -11.53
C LYS A 57 -9.13 4.20 -10.32
N PRO A 58 -10.21 3.52 -9.93
CA PRO A 58 -10.14 2.44 -8.96
C PRO A 58 -9.56 1.17 -9.57
N LEU A 59 -8.93 0.34 -8.73
CA LEU A 59 -8.51 -1.01 -9.05
C LEU A 59 -9.18 -1.98 -8.08
N VAL A 60 -9.85 -3.00 -8.57
CA VAL A 60 -10.31 -4.13 -7.78
C VAL A 60 -9.34 -5.28 -8.03
N VAL A 61 -8.62 -5.71 -7.01
CA VAL A 61 -7.71 -6.84 -7.11
C VAL A 61 -8.04 -7.87 -6.03
N TYR A 62 -8.06 -9.15 -6.37
CA TYR A 62 -8.50 -10.18 -5.44
C TYR A 62 -7.80 -11.51 -5.67
N PHE A 63 -7.65 -12.28 -4.59
CA PHE A 63 -7.33 -13.70 -4.62
C PHE A 63 -8.60 -14.51 -4.32
N SER A 64 -8.87 -15.56 -5.09
CA SER A 64 -10.03 -16.41 -4.85
C SER A 64 -9.72 -17.86 -5.17
N HIS A 65 -9.93 -18.76 -4.19
CA HIS A 65 -9.77 -20.21 -4.38
C HIS A 65 -11.09 -20.90 -4.73
N SER A 66 -12.14 -20.64 -3.95
CA SER A 66 -13.47 -21.26 -4.12
C SER A 66 -14.45 -20.43 -4.98
N GLY A 67 -14.03 -19.29 -5.51
CA GLY A 67 -14.87 -18.39 -6.29
C GLY A 67 -15.71 -17.39 -5.47
N ASN A 68 -15.74 -17.51 -4.13
CA ASN A 68 -16.56 -16.61 -3.30
C ASN A 68 -16.02 -15.16 -3.32
N THR A 69 -14.72 -14.99 -3.16
CA THR A 69 -14.09 -13.66 -3.22
C THR A 69 -14.21 -13.06 -4.62
N ARG A 70 -14.13 -13.87 -5.68
CA ARG A 70 -14.38 -13.43 -7.07
C ARG A 70 -15.77 -12.83 -7.22
N LYS A 71 -16.84 -13.51 -6.76
CA LYS A 71 -18.22 -13.00 -6.82
C LYS A 71 -18.35 -11.67 -6.12
N LEU A 72 -17.75 -11.51 -4.94
CA LEU A 72 -17.75 -10.25 -4.20
C LEU A 72 -16.98 -9.16 -4.91
N ALA A 73 -15.81 -9.48 -5.49
CA ALA A 73 -15.00 -8.57 -6.30
C ALA A 73 -15.74 -8.06 -7.55
N GLU A 74 -16.46 -8.94 -8.23
CA GLU A 74 -17.28 -8.57 -9.39
C GLU A 74 -18.41 -7.61 -9.02
N ILE A 75 -19.07 -7.81 -7.86
CA ILE A 75 -20.09 -6.88 -7.34
C ILE A 75 -19.47 -5.51 -7.06
N ILE A 76 -18.31 -5.48 -6.39
CA ILE A 76 -17.60 -4.23 -6.09
C ILE A 76 -17.20 -3.53 -7.39
N HIS A 77 -16.56 -4.25 -8.30
CA HIS A 77 -16.12 -3.71 -9.60
C HIS A 77 -17.29 -3.12 -10.40
N LYS A 78 -18.44 -3.79 -10.43
CA LYS A 78 -19.65 -3.29 -11.09
C LYS A 78 -20.13 -1.96 -10.52
N LYS A 79 -19.88 -1.69 -9.22
CA LYS A 79 -20.28 -0.45 -8.54
C LYS A 79 -19.24 0.66 -8.69
N VAL A 80 -17.96 0.35 -8.61
CA VAL A 80 -16.87 1.36 -8.59
C VAL A 80 -16.25 1.60 -9.97
N GLY A 81 -16.38 0.66 -10.90
CA GLY A 81 -15.72 0.69 -12.21
C GLY A 81 -14.21 0.49 -12.12
N GLY A 82 -13.48 0.99 -13.10
CA GLY A 82 -12.02 0.89 -13.17
C GLY A 82 -11.54 -0.47 -13.67
N ASP A 83 -10.41 -0.95 -13.18
CA ASP A 83 -9.84 -2.23 -13.57
C ASP A 83 -10.15 -3.32 -12.54
N ILE A 84 -10.19 -4.58 -12.99
CA ILE A 84 -10.31 -5.74 -12.12
C ILE A 84 -9.23 -6.77 -12.47
N LEU A 85 -8.52 -7.28 -11.45
CA LEU A 85 -7.44 -8.25 -11.60
C LEU A 85 -7.59 -9.38 -10.58
N GLU A 86 -7.35 -10.62 -11.01
CA GLU A 86 -7.24 -11.76 -10.11
C GLU A 86 -5.77 -12.02 -9.77
N ILE A 87 -5.47 -12.24 -8.50
CA ILE A 87 -4.15 -12.66 -8.05
C ILE A 87 -4.01 -14.15 -8.33
N GLU A 88 -3.15 -14.49 -9.27
CA GLU A 88 -2.86 -15.87 -9.63
C GLU A 88 -1.57 -16.35 -8.96
N ALA A 89 -1.67 -17.36 -8.12
CA ALA A 89 -0.49 -18.07 -7.62
C ALA A 89 0.23 -18.76 -8.78
N ALA A 90 1.55 -18.73 -8.80
CA ALA A 90 2.34 -19.40 -9.85
C ALA A 90 2.12 -20.91 -9.84
N THR A 91 2.01 -21.49 -8.64
CA THR A 91 1.60 -22.88 -8.42
C THR A 91 0.18 -22.87 -7.87
N PRO A 92 -0.80 -23.45 -8.58
CA PRO A 92 -2.17 -23.53 -8.09
C PRO A 92 -2.26 -24.30 -6.76
N TYR A 93 -3.15 -23.85 -5.89
CA TYR A 93 -3.48 -24.59 -4.68
C TYR A 93 -4.25 -25.88 -5.00
N PRO A 94 -4.13 -26.91 -4.17
CA PRO A 94 -4.91 -28.15 -4.34
C PRO A 94 -6.43 -27.85 -4.40
N SER A 95 -7.16 -28.64 -5.18
CA SER A 95 -8.63 -28.55 -5.21
C SER A 95 -9.28 -29.19 -3.97
N GLU A 96 -8.56 -30.11 -3.33
CA GLU A 96 -9.01 -30.78 -2.12
C GLU A 96 -8.88 -29.83 -0.92
N TYR A 97 -9.96 -29.74 -0.12
CA TYR A 97 -10.07 -28.76 0.96
C TYR A 97 -8.98 -28.92 2.04
N GLN A 98 -8.79 -30.17 2.54
CA GLN A 98 -7.83 -30.40 3.62
C GLN A 98 -6.39 -30.10 3.18
N ALA A 99 -6.02 -30.51 1.97
CA ALA A 99 -4.71 -30.24 1.43
C ALA A 99 -4.44 -28.73 1.29
N THR A 100 -5.46 -27.94 0.88
CA THR A 100 -5.37 -26.50 0.83
C THR A 100 -5.22 -25.89 2.23
N VAL A 101 -5.98 -26.36 3.21
CA VAL A 101 -5.93 -25.92 4.60
C VAL A 101 -4.54 -26.16 5.20
N ASP A 102 -3.97 -27.34 4.98
CA ASP A 102 -2.65 -27.73 5.51
C ASP A 102 -1.53 -26.94 4.86
N GLN A 103 -1.59 -26.77 3.53
CA GLN A 103 -0.63 -25.94 2.79
C GLN A 103 -0.67 -24.49 3.26
N ALA A 104 -1.85 -23.88 3.35
CA ALA A 104 -2.02 -22.51 3.79
C ALA A 104 -1.52 -22.30 5.22
N LYS A 105 -1.74 -23.26 6.14
CA LYS A 105 -1.21 -23.22 7.50
C LYS A 105 0.31 -23.25 7.51
N LYS A 106 0.89 -24.15 6.75
CA LYS A 106 2.33 -24.28 6.64
C LYS A 106 2.96 -22.99 6.10
N GLU A 107 2.42 -22.46 5.01
CA GLU A 107 2.91 -21.22 4.40
C GLU A 107 2.85 -20.04 5.39
N GLN A 108 1.77 -19.93 6.17
CA GLN A 108 1.64 -18.88 7.18
C GLN A 108 2.66 -19.05 8.32
N GLN A 109 2.85 -20.27 8.82
CA GLN A 109 3.81 -20.56 9.88
C GLN A 109 5.27 -20.29 9.45
N GLU A 110 5.60 -20.58 8.20
CA GLU A 110 6.91 -20.35 7.60
C GLU A 110 7.08 -18.90 7.11
N ASN A 111 6.04 -18.06 7.21
CA ASN A 111 5.99 -16.72 6.62
C ASN A 111 6.42 -16.75 5.14
N ALA A 112 5.97 -17.78 4.42
CA ALA A 112 6.34 -18.04 3.04
C ALA A 112 5.85 -16.92 2.09
N ARG A 113 6.49 -16.80 0.94
CA ARG A 113 6.09 -15.89 -0.14
C ARG A 113 5.91 -16.68 -1.44
N PRO A 114 4.78 -17.43 -1.57
CA PRO A 114 4.49 -18.15 -2.80
C PRO A 114 4.51 -17.20 -4.00
N ALA A 115 5.15 -17.60 -5.07
CA ALA A 115 5.25 -16.77 -6.26
C ALA A 115 3.87 -16.49 -6.87
N VAL A 116 3.64 -15.26 -7.32
CA VAL A 116 2.43 -14.85 -8.03
C VAL A 116 2.75 -14.35 -9.43
N LYS A 117 1.85 -14.64 -10.39
CA LYS A 117 1.99 -14.23 -11.79
C LYS A 117 1.51 -12.80 -12.02
N THR A 118 0.48 -12.40 -11.27
CA THR A 118 -0.22 -11.13 -11.45
C THR A 118 0.65 -9.95 -11.05
N LYS A 119 0.74 -8.97 -11.93
CA LYS A 119 1.46 -7.70 -11.69
C LYS A 119 0.59 -6.52 -12.06
N ILE A 120 0.74 -5.42 -11.32
CA ILE A 120 0.19 -4.12 -11.69
C ILE A 120 1.27 -3.37 -12.48
N ALA A 121 0.95 -2.89 -13.66
CA ALA A 121 1.92 -2.19 -14.50
C ALA A 121 2.41 -0.89 -13.83
N ASN A 122 1.50 -0.09 -13.30
CA ASN A 122 1.80 1.13 -12.55
C ASN A 122 0.75 1.34 -11.44
N PRO A 123 1.08 1.04 -10.17
CA PRO A 123 0.16 1.23 -9.06
C PRO A 123 -0.27 2.69 -8.86
N ASP A 124 0.56 3.66 -9.25
CA ASP A 124 0.28 5.09 -9.11
C ASP A 124 -0.87 5.60 -9.99
N ASP A 125 -1.29 4.83 -10.99
CA ASP A 125 -2.45 5.16 -11.83
C ASP A 125 -3.78 5.00 -11.08
N TYR A 126 -3.76 4.35 -9.90
CA TYR A 126 -4.94 4.05 -9.13
C TYR A 126 -5.08 4.94 -7.89
N GLY A 127 -6.28 5.49 -7.71
CA GLY A 127 -6.61 6.32 -6.54
C GLY A 127 -6.94 5.48 -5.31
N VAL A 128 -7.62 4.36 -5.53
CA VAL A 128 -7.97 3.40 -4.48
C VAL A 128 -7.79 1.99 -5.03
N ILE A 129 -7.18 1.13 -4.22
CA ILE A 129 -7.01 -0.29 -4.49
C ILE A 129 -7.94 -1.07 -3.56
N PHE A 130 -8.98 -1.68 -4.11
CA PHE A 130 -9.86 -2.61 -3.41
C PHE A 130 -9.19 -3.97 -3.40
N LEU A 131 -8.71 -4.41 -2.23
CA LEU A 131 -7.95 -5.65 -2.07
C LEU A 131 -8.80 -6.75 -1.45
N GLY A 132 -9.11 -7.79 -2.22
CA GLY A 132 -9.96 -8.90 -1.83
C GLY A 132 -9.22 -10.20 -1.55
N TYR A 133 -9.64 -10.91 -0.49
CA TYR A 133 -9.06 -12.19 -0.14
C TYR A 133 -10.04 -13.06 0.68
N PRO A 134 -9.91 -14.40 0.65
CA PRO A 134 -10.56 -15.27 1.62
C PRO A 134 -9.80 -15.21 2.95
N ASN A 135 -10.51 -15.26 4.06
CA ASN A 135 -9.89 -15.39 5.38
C ASN A 135 -9.33 -16.83 5.54
N TRP A 136 -8.01 -16.96 5.51
CA TRP A 136 -7.29 -18.19 5.76
C TRP A 136 -6.49 -18.07 7.05
N TRP A 137 -6.80 -18.93 8.02
CA TRP A 137 -6.14 -18.93 9.32
C TRP A 137 -6.13 -17.56 10.01
N SER A 138 -7.30 -16.89 9.97
CA SER A 138 -7.52 -15.57 10.55
C SER A 138 -6.73 -14.42 9.90
N SER A 139 -6.12 -14.64 8.75
CA SER A 139 -5.36 -13.64 8.01
C SER A 139 -5.58 -13.75 6.50
N MET A 140 -4.83 -12.96 5.74
CA MET A 140 -4.77 -13.05 4.28
C MET A 140 -3.95 -14.29 3.85
N PRO A 141 -4.30 -14.97 2.74
CA PRO A 141 -3.45 -15.99 2.12
C PRO A 141 -2.08 -15.45 1.73
N MET A 142 -1.05 -16.28 1.85
CA MET A 142 0.33 -15.84 1.58
C MET A 142 0.59 -15.31 0.16
N PRO A 143 -0.10 -15.77 -0.92
CA PRO A 143 -0.01 -15.13 -2.22
C PRO A 143 -0.45 -13.65 -2.24
N VAL A 144 -1.37 -13.24 -1.35
CA VAL A 144 -1.78 -11.84 -1.22
C VAL A 144 -0.66 -11.01 -0.62
N TRP A 145 0.06 -11.54 0.37
CA TRP A 145 1.26 -10.91 0.92
C TRP A 145 2.31 -10.68 -0.17
N THR A 146 2.64 -11.75 -0.91
CA THR A 146 3.58 -11.66 -2.05
C THR A 146 3.15 -10.60 -3.06
N PHE A 147 1.86 -10.56 -3.39
CA PHE A 147 1.32 -9.61 -4.36
C PHE A 147 1.49 -8.16 -3.89
N VAL A 148 1.16 -7.87 -2.63
CA VAL A 148 1.27 -6.53 -2.03
C VAL A 148 2.73 -6.05 -2.04
N GLU A 149 3.67 -6.90 -1.62
CA GLU A 149 5.10 -6.60 -1.61
C GLU A 149 5.68 -6.45 -3.03
N GLN A 150 5.36 -7.38 -3.93
CA GLN A 150 5.86 -7.40 -5.31
C GLN A 150 5.43 -6.17 -6.10
N ASN A 151 4.21 -5.69 -5.88
CA ASN A 151 3.66 -4.52 -6.55
C ASN A 151 3.88 -3.20 -5.78
N LYS A 152 4.62 -3.24 -4.66
CA LYS A 152 4.99 -2.06 -3.86
C LYS A 152 3.79 -1.20 -3.48
N LEU A 153 2.75 -1.82 -2.95
CA LEU A 153 1.50 -1.14 -2.63
C LEU A 153 1.58 -0.26 -1.38
N ASP A 154 2.73 -0.19 -0.70
CA ASP A 154 2.92 0.73 0.41
C ASP A 154 2.87 2.19 -0.07
N GLY A 155 2.18 3.04 0.68
CA GLY A 155 1.91 4.44 0.32
C GLY A 155 0.59 4.66 -0.45
N HIS A 156 -0.15 3.61 -0.80
CA HIS A 156 -1.42 3.72 -1.53
C HIS A 156 -2.63 3.73 -0.59
N THR A 157 -3.79 4.13 -1.10
CA THR A 157 -5.06 3.96 -0.39
C THR A 157 -5.62 2.58 -0.71
N ILE A 158 -5.80 1.75 0.33
CA ILE A 158 -6.25 0.36 0.19
C ILE A 158 -7.55 0.17 0.95
N ALA A 159 -8.57 -0.35 0.27
CA ALA A 159 -9.86 -0.73 0.84
C ALA A 159 -9.97 -2.26 0.84
N PRO A 160 -9.68 -2.94 1.97
CA PRO A 160 -9.70 -4.39 2.02
C PRO A 160 -11.12 -4.92 2.08
N PHE A 161 -11.35 -6.09 1.45
CA PHE A 161 -12.59 -6.86 1.61
C PHE A 161 -12.27 -8.35 1.71
N ASP A 162 -13.03 -9.03 2.53
CA ASP A 162 -12.77 -10.44 2.82
C ASP A 162 -14.03 -11.30 2.67
N THR A 163 -13.80 -12.58 2.36
CA THR A 163 -14.82 -13.60 2.44
C THR A 163 -14.40 -14.68 3.44
N HIS A 164 -15.29 -15.01 4.38
CA HIS A 164 -14.96 -15.91 5.48
C HIS A 164 -15.97 -17.03 5.71
N GLY A 165 -15.56 -18.10 6.38
CA GLY A 165 -16.42 -19.19 6.80
C GLY A 165 -17.19 -18.95 8.11
N GLY A 166 -16.87 -17.87 8.84
CA GLY A 166 -17.45 -17.53 10.14
C GLY A 166 -16.53 -16.70 11.04
N GLY A 167 -15.22 -16.62 10.71
CA GLY A 167 -14.22 -15.92 11.52
C GLY A 167 -14.14 -14.40 11.29
N GLY A 168 -14.94 -13.84 10.37
CA GLY A 168 -14.83 -12.41 10.03
C GLY A 168 -13.46 -12.07 9.46
N LEU A 169 -12.98 -10.85 9.72
CA LEU A 169 -11.69 -10.35 9.26
C LEU A 169 -10.49 -11.02 9.96
N GLY A 170 -10.70 -11.61 11.14
CA GLY A 170 -9.58 -12.05 11.97
C GLY A 170 -8.62 -10.91 12.25
N HIS A 171 -7.32 -11.15 12.09
CA HIS A 171 -6.27 -10.12 12.20
C HIS A 171 -5.73 -9.65 10.83
N SER A 172 -6.39 -10.00 9.73
CA SER A 172 -5.93 -9.73 8.36
C SER A 172 -5.70 -8.25 8.06
N VAL A 173 -6.54 -7.35 8.61
CA VAL A 173 -6.40 -5.90 8.43
C VAL A 173 -5.19 -5.36 9.17
N ASP A 174 -4.92 -5.87 10.39
CA ASP A 174 -3.75 -5.45 11.16
C ASP A 174 -2.45 -5.97 10.51
N ASP A 175 -2.50 -7.16 9.96
CA ASP A 175 -1.38 -7.70 9.18
C ASP A 175 -1.15 -6.88 7.92
N LEU A 176 -2.21 -6.50 7.21
CA LEU A 176 -2.10 -5.60 6.06
C LEU A 176 -1.47 -4.26 6.46
N ARG A 177 -1.89 -3.66 7.57
CA ARG A 177 -1.30 -2.40 8.06
C ARG A 177 0.18 -2.53 8.39
N LYS A 178 0.60 -3.65 8.96
CA LYS A 178 2.03 -3.94 9.21
C LYS A 178 2.81 -4.09 7.91
N LEU A 179 2.19 -4.68 6.89
CA LEU A 179 2.81 -4.91 5.59
C LEU A 179 2.98 -3.62 4.78
N VAL A 180 2.06 -2.67 4.93
CA VAL A 180 2.03 -1.39 4.21
C VAL A 180 1.88 -0.21 5.19
N PRO A 181 2.92 0.08 5.99
CA PRO A 181 2.85 1.02 7.11
C PRO A 181 2.61 2.47 6.69
N HIS A 182 2.91 2.84 5.45
CA HIS A 182 2.70 4.18 4.91
C HIS A 182 1.41 4.31 4.10
N SER A 183 0.63 3.23 4.01
CA SER A 183 -0.64 3.19 3.28
C SER A 183 -1.81 3.65 4.13
N ARG A 184 -2.77 4.25 3.46
CA ARG A 184 -4.08 4.51 4.06
C ARG A 184 -4.96 3.27 3.91
N VAL A 185 -5.03 2.44 4.94
CA VAL A 185 -5.92 1.27 4.97
C VAL A 185 -7.28 1.69 5.47
N LEU A 186 -8.27 1.65 4.59
CA LEU A 186 -9.67 2.05 4.85
C LEU A 186 -10.41 0.95 5.64
N LYS A 187 -11.65 1.27 6.04
CA LYS A 187 -12.52 0.29 6.70
C LYS A 187 -12.74 -0.92 5.81
N ALA A 188 -12.54 -2.11 6.36
CA ALA A 188 -12.70 -3.37 5.63
C ALA A 188 -14.17 -3.80 5.56
N LEU A 189 -14.52 -4.54 4.50
CA LEU A 189 -15.77 -5.28 4.36
C LEU A 189 -15.51 -6.75 4.64
N ALA A 190 -16.32 -7.37 5.50
CA ALA A 190 -16.31 -8.81 5.71
C ALA A 190 -17.66 -9.43 5.32
N VAL A 191 -17.64 -10.44 4.47
CA VAL A 191 -18.85 -11.12 3.99
C VAL A 191 -18.69 -12.64 4.17
N ARG A 192 -19.71 -13.32 4.68
CA ARG A 192 -19.70 -14.78 4.72
C ARG A 192 -19.64 -15.32 3.30
N GLY A 193 -18.72 -16.25 2.99
CA GLY A 193 -18.49 -16.77 1.64
C GLY A 193 -19.77 -17.29 0.96
N THR A 194 -20.66 -17.94 1.70
CA THR A 194 -21.96 -18.41 1.18
C THR A 194 -22.91 -17.27 0.78
N ALA A 195 -22.73 -16.07 1.30
CA ALA A 195 -23.52 -14.88 0.99
C ALA A 195 -22.87 -13.97 -0.05
N ALA A 196 -21.63 -14.26 -0.48
CA ALA A 196 -20.84 -13.37 -1.33
C ALA A 196 -21.53 -13.00 -2.67
N GLY A 197 -22.30 -13.92 -3.25
CA GLY A 197 -23.00 -13.68 -4.51
C GLY A 197 -24.27 -12.81 -4.40
N GLY A 198 -24.72 -12.47 -3.18
CA GLY A 198 -25.90 -11.62 -2.94
C GLY A 198 -25.57 -10.44 -2.02
N ALA A 199 -24.30 -10.01 -1.96
CA ALA A 199 -23.82 -9.01 -1.04
C ALA A 199 -23.95 -7.55 -1.56
N GLU A 200 -24.79 -7.29 -2.58
CA GLU A 200 -24.90 -5.97 -3.20
C GLU A 200 -25.23 -4.88 -2.18
N LYS A 201 -26.15 -5.14 -1.24
CA LYS A 201 -26.55 -4.17 -0.21
C LYS A 201 -25.44 -3.91 0.80
N ASP A 202 -24.66 -4.94 1.15
CA ASP A 202 -23.55 -4.80 2.08
C ASP A 202 -22.41 -4.01 1.42
N VAL A 203 -22.15 -4.27 0.14
CA VAL A 203 -21.19 -3.52 -0.68
C VAL A 203 -21.61 -2.06 -0.80
N GLU A 204 -22.90 -1.75 -1.07
CA GLU A 204 -23.41 -0.37 -1.16
C GLU A 204 -23.18 0.39 0.15
N LYS A 205 -23.62 -0.17 1.28
CA LYS A 205 -23.42 0.44 2.60
C LYS A 205 -21.94 0.64 2.93
N TRP A 206 -21.11 -0.31 2.56
CA TRP A 206 -19.66 -0.21 2.75
C TRP A 206 -19.08 0.92 1.91
N LEU A 207 -19.37 0.98 0.62
CA LEU A 207 -18.90 2.05 -0.27
C LEU A 207 -19.38 3.43 0.18
N GLU A 208 -20.62 3.56 0.64
CA GLU A 208 -21.13 4.79 1.24
C GLU A 208 -20.30 5.20 2.47
N SER A 209 -19.96 4.24 3.34
CA SER A 209 -19.12 4.49 4.51
C SER A 209 -17.69 4.93 4.15
N LEU A 210 -17.20 4.57 2.95
CA LEU A 210 -15.92 5.00 2.42
C LEU A 210 -16.00 6.37 1.72
N GLY A 211 -17.18 6.83 1.30
CA GLY A 211 -17.36 8.01 0.45
C GLY A 211 -16.66 9.26 0.98
N ASN A 212 -16.78 9.56 2.26
CA ASN A 212 -16.08 10.67 2.92
C ASN A 212 -14.55 10.48 2.91
N ALA A 213 -14.10 9.23 2.96
CA ALA A 213 -12.68 8.90 2.91
C ALA A 213 -12.11 8.99 1.49
N LEU A 214 -12.90 8.76 0.47
CA LEU A 214 -12.50 8.81 -0.94
C LEU A 214 -12.44 10.25 -1.47
N THR A 215 -13.35 11.12 -1.02
CA THR A 215 -13.39 12.55 -1.41
C THR A 215 -12.22 13.35 -0.84
N MET A 216 -11.67 12.97 0.30
CA MET A 216 -10.50 13.63 0.88
C MET A 216 -9.19 13.39 0.08
N THR A 217 -9.15 12.40 -0.80
CA THR A 217 -7.98 12.13 -1.65
C THR A 217 -7.87 13.12 -2.82
N THR A 218 -8.95 13.81 -3.16
CA THR A 218 -9.00 14.73 -4.31
C THR A 218 -8.53 16.15 -3.96
N THR A 219 -8.47 16.51 -2.68
CA THR A 219 -8.14 17.88 -2.21
C THR A 219 -6.75 18.08 -1.61
N GLY A 220 -5.87 17.07 -1.68
CA GLY A 220 -4.43 17.26 -1.40
C GLY A 220 -4.06 17.68 0.02
N ASN A 221 -4.86 17.40 1.04
CA ASN A 221 -4.52 17.70 2.43
C ASN A 221 -4.23 16.40 3.20
N PRO A 222 -3.02 16.20 3.74
CA PRO A 222 -2.74 15.06 4.62
C PRO A 222 -3.50 15.27 5.94
N ALA A 223 -4.64 14.60 6.08
CA ALA A 223 -5.36 14.61 7.35
C ALA A 223 -4.54 13.90 8.42
N ILE A 224 -4.12 14.67 9.40
CA ILE A 224 -3.58 14.23 10.69
C ILE A 224 -4.61 13.29 11.32
N TYR A 225 -4.21 12.04 11.58
CA TYR A 225 -5.04 11.11 12.35
C TYR A 225 -5.09 11.56 13.81
N PRO A 226 -6.27 11.69 14.44
CA PRO A 226 -6.34 11.67 15.88
C PRO A 226 -6.12 10.22 16.33
N ASP A 227 -5.07 10.02 17.14
CA ASP A 227 -4.82 8.78 17.85
C ASP A 227 -6.05 8.36 18.66
N GLY A 228 -6.49 7.11 18.47
CA GLY A 228 -7.33 6.42 19.42
C GLY A 228 -8.84 6.46 19.16
N ALA A 229 -9.33 5.49 18.38
CA ALA A 229 -10.65 4.90 18.60
C ALA A 229 -10.59 3.44 18.15
N TYR A 230 -10.59 2.55 19.13
CA TYR A 230 -10.70 1.10 19.02
C TYR A 230 -12.08 0.67 18.51
#